data_281c3612a8c7a023feb77e85475b9e71
#
_entry.id   281c3612a8c7a023feb77e85475b9e71
#
_cell.length_a   1.000
_cell.length_b   1.000
_cell.length_c   1.000
_cell.angle_alpha   90.00
_cell.angle_beta   90.00
_cell.angle_gamma   90.00
#
_symmetry.space_group_name_H-M   'P 1'
#
loop_
_entity.id
_entity.type
_entity.pdbx_description
1 polymer ?
#
loop_
_entity_poly.entity_id
_entity_poly.type
_entity_poly.pdbx_seq_one_letter_code
_entity_poly.pdbx_strand_id
1 'polypeptide(L)'
;MIDSGYTVTQVQATLGRVLQVNGVPDGQVIVLPTALFVSVPGQTTMETAVAAAGVSGLRLDQVDAVSRVVTAAEAAELTPADARAALARARAQPPPFSATTRTLGYALLSTGLALVLRGGAVDVVVAAGLGAGVGALQLWAQRSSAAWRAVLPVLCAFLVAVSVLALGRLHEDVGVLAPLVAPLVIFLPGALLTTAVIELSTGQMVSGAGRLASGLLQLVMLALGIVAGANLVGIPARSIRPPAAGPLGDFAPWVGVALFGAGVLVYYCARASTIGWIILVLYVAYGAQIIGGLVLGPILSAFFGALVMSPVASYVALRPSGPPMQVSFLPAFWLLVPGALGLVGVTQLLGANRADSVASLVSMGTTMIGISFGVLIGLALGTTLVRQLGQPRPIAAG
;
A
#
# COMPACT_ATOMS: atom_id res chain seq x y z
N MET A 1 -7.29 -1.73 13.06
CA MET A 1 -7.60 -0.73 12.02
C MET A 1 -6.38 0.14 11.68
N ILE A 2 -5.74 0.83 12.61
CA ILE A 2 -4.54 1.64 12.33
C ILE A 2 -3.46 0.78 11.66
N ASP A 3 -3.18 -0.41 12.19
CA ASP A 3 -2.24 -1.40 11.63
C ASP A 3 -2.66 -1.96 10.25
N SER A 4 -3.87 -1.66 9.81
CA SER A 4 -4.47 -2.13 8.54
C SER A 4 -4.52 -1.04 7.47
N GLY A 5 -3.88 0.12 7.68
CA GLY A 5 -3.81 1.21 6.70
C GLY A 5 -5.03 2.14 6.65
N TYR A 6 -5.92 2.09 7.64
CA TYR A 6 -7.01 3.07 7.75
C TYR A 6 -6.47 4.44 8.15
N THR A 7 -7.09 5.51 7.65
CA THR A 7 -6.80 6.87 8.12
C THR A 7 -7.31 7.05 9.57
N VAL A 8 -6.69 7.98 10.31
CA VAL A 8 -7.13 8.26 11.69
C VAL A 8 -8.58 8.72 11.74
N THR A 9 -9.04 9.45 10.74
CA THR A 9 -10.44 9.90 10.62
C THR A 9 -11.41 8.73 10.50
N GLN A 10 -11.07 7.71 9.67
CA GLN A 10 -11.90 6.51 9.52
C GLN A 10 -11.96 5.72 10.82
N VAL A 11 -10.82 5.55 11.50
CA VAL A 11 -10.77 4.85 12.80
C VAL A 11 -11.59 5.58 13.85
N GLN A 12 -11.46 6.91 13.93
CA GLN A 12 -12.21 7.74 14.86
C GLN A 12 -13.71 7.64 14.61
N ALA A 13 -14.17 7.74 13.36
CA ALA A 13 -15.57 7.62 13.00
C ALA A 13 -16.14 6.24 13.34
N THR A 14 -15.40 5.17 13.07
CA THR A 14 -15.80 3.79 13.41
C THR A 14 -15.95 3.59 14.91
N LEU A 15 -14.95 4.00 15.70
CA LEU A 15 -14.99 3.88 17.15
C LEU A 15 -16.10 4.74 17.76
N GLY A 16 -16.35 5.94 17.21
CA GLY A 16 -17.49 6.77 17.61
C GLY A 16 -18.82 6.05 17.39
N ARG A 17 -19.02 5.38 16.24
CA ARG A 17 -20.22 4.56 16.01
C ARG A 17 -20.33 3.40 16.99
N VAL A 18 -19.23 2.70 17.24
CA VAL A 18 -19.22 1.59 18.24
C VAL A 18 -19.59 2.09 19.62
N LEU A 19 -19.11 3.26 20.05
CA LEU A 19 -19.52 3.87 21.33
C LEU A 19 -21.01 4.19 21.36
N GLN A 20 -21.55 4.81 20.29
CA GLN A 20 -22.98 5.15 20.19
C GLN A 20 -23.88 3.92 20.30
N VAL A 21 -23.58 2.84 19.52
CA VAL A 21 -24.38 1.60 19.55
C VAL A 21 -24.28 0.86 20.90
N ASN A 22 -23.21 1.07 21.66
CA ASN A 22 -23.06 0.51 23.01
C ASN A 22 -23.60 1.44 24.11
N GLY A 23 -24.38 2.48 23.77
CA GLY A 23 -25.05 3.35 24.75
C GLY A 23 -24.13 4.39 25.40
N VAL A 24 -23.00 4.72 24.78
CA VAL A 24 -22.01 5.71 25.27
C VAL A 24 -21.85 6.85 24.25
N PRO A 25 -22.91 7.64 23.97
CA PRO A 25 -22.87 8.69 22.94
C PRO A 25 -21.89 9.83 23.30
N ASP A 26 -21.66 10.08 24.60
CA ASP A 26 -20.76 11.13 25.08
C ASP A 26 -19.29 10.67 25.17
N GLY A 27 -19.00 9.45 24.70
CA GLY A 27 -17.63 8.93 24.62
C GLY A 27 -16.79 9.70 23.60
N GLN A 28 -15.54 10.00 23.97
CA GLN A 28 -14.59 10.71 23.12
C GLN A 28 -13.50 9.77 22.62
N VAL A 29 -13.13 9.91 21.35
CA VAL A 29 -12.10 9.11 20.70
C VAL A 29 -11.07 10.06 20.06
N ILE A 30 -9.81 9.91 20.46
CA ILE A 30 -8.67 10.58 19.82
C ILE A 30 -7.77 9.49 19.23
N VAL A 31 -7.48 9.61 17.94
CA VAL A 31 -6.65 8.65 17.22
C VAL A 31 -5.39 9.35 16.71
N LEU A 32 -4.24 8.75 17.01
CA LEU A 32 -2.94 9.11 16.46
C LEU A 32 -2.39 7.89 15.69
N PRO A 33 -1.43 8.03 14.78
CA PRO A 33 -0.85 6.91 14.05
C PRO A 33 -0.24 5.82 14.95
N THR A 34 0.21 6.20 16.15
CA THR A 34 0.91 5.33 17.11
C THR A 34 0.17 5.13 18.43
N ALA A 35 -0.96 5.81 18.63
CA ALA A 35 -1.72 5.74 19.89
C ALA A 35 -3.22 5.95 19.66
N LEU A 36 -4.01 5.36 20.57
CA LEU A 36 -5.45 5.50 20.62
C LEU A 36 -5.85 5.86 22.05
N PHE A 37 -6.69 6.88 22.18
CA PHE A 37 -7.28 7.31 23.43
C PHE A 37 -8.80 7.18 23.32
N VAL A 38 -9.42 6.51 24.26
CA VAL A 38 -10.88 6.40 24.35
C VAL A 38 -11.28 6.82 25.76
N SER A 39 -12.08 7.87 25.85
CA SER A 39 -12.61 8.38 27.12
C SER A 39 -14.11 8.15 27.16
N VAL A 40 -14.58 7.56 28.23
CA VAL A 40 -16.00 7.28 28.46
C VAL A 40 -16.45 7.89 29.79
N PRO A 41 -17.72 8.33 29.93
CA PRO A 41 -18.26 8.76 31.19
C PRO A 41 -18.20 7.63 32.22
N GLY A 42 -17.51 7.83 33.34
CA GLY A 42 -17.56 6.98 34.52
C GLY A 42 -18.62 7.48 35.50
N GLN A 43 -18.68 6.91 36.71
CA GLN A 43 -19.69 7.27 37.71
C GLN A 43 -19.52 8.72 38.25
N THR A 44 -18.28 9.19 38.37
CA THR A 44 -17.96 10.53 38.89
C THR A 44 -17.01 11.33 38.01
N THR A 45 -16.22 10.66 37.17
CA THR A 45 -15.22 11.26 36.32
C THR A 45 -15.14 10.53 34.99
N MET A 46 -14.50 11.16 33.98
CA MET A 46 -14.19 10.51 32.71
C MET A 46 -13.11 9.43 32.90
N GLU A 47 -13.38 8.23 32.45
CA GLU A 47 -12.40 7.14 32.42
C GLU A 47 -11.73 7.11 31.04
N THR A 48 -10.42 7.16 31.01
CA THR A 48 -9.65 7.17 29.75
C THR A 48 -8.78 5.93 29.66
N ALA A 49 -9.00 5.16 28.58
CA ALA A 49 -8.14 4.06 28.20
C ALA A 49 -7.18 4.50 27.09
N VAL A 50 -5.91 4.06 27.18
CA VAL A 50 -4.86 4.34 26.21
C VAL A 50 -4.33 3.02 25.65
N ALA A 51 -4.18 2.94 24.33
CA ALA A 51 -3.59 1.79 23.65
C ALA A 51 -2.53 2.26 22.64
N ALA A 52 -1.37 1.58 22.64
CA ALA A 52 -0.38 1.75 21.58
C ALA A 52 -0.87 1.08 20.29
N ALA A 53 -0.56 1.69 19.15
CA ALA A 53 -0.96 1.22 17.83
C ALA A 53 0.20 1.37 16.83
N GLY A 54 0.07 0.78 15.64
CA GLY A 54 0.98 1.06 14.53
C GLY A 54 2.30 0.30 14.57
N VAL A 55 2.40 -0.79 15.34
CA VAL A 55 3.67 -1.51 15.53
C VAL A 55 3.88 -2.65 14.53
N SER A 56 2.83 -3.21 13.96
CA SER A 56 2.93 -4.38 13.06
C SER A 56 1.82 -4.37 12.01
N GLY A 57 2.20 -4.37 10.73
CA GLY A 57 1.24 -4.54 9.64
C GLY A 57 0.52 -5.90 9.73
N LEU A 58 -0.79 -5.90 9.55
CA LEU A 58 -1.59 -7.12 9.47
C LEU A 58 -1.54 -7.70 8.05
N ARG A 59 -1.60 -9.02 7.94
CA ARG A 59 -1.81 -9.71 6.66
C ARG A 59 -3.24 -9.45 6.16
N LEU A 60 -3.47 -9.59 4.86
CA LEU A 60 -4.78 -9.28 4.27
C LEU A 60 -5.90 -10.21 4.77
N ASP A 61 -5.59 -11.48 5.13
CA ASP A 61 -6.54 -12.38 5.79
C ASP A 61 -6.93 -11.89 7.20
N GLN A 62 -5.98 -11.32 7.93
CA GLN A 62 -6.23 -10.73 9.24
C GLN A 62 -6.99 -9.40 9.12
N VAL A 63 -6.66 -8.57 8.12
CA VAL A 63 -7.42 -7.34 7.82
C VAL A 63 -8.88 -7.66 7.53
N ASP A 64 -9.13 -8.68 6.71
CA ASP A 64 -10.48 -9.17 6.40
C ASP A 64 -11.22 -9.65 7.66
N ALA A 65 -10.56 -10.43 8.50
CA ALA A 65 -11.14 -10.92 9.76
C ALA A 65 -11.45 -9.77 10.75
N VAL A 66 -10.50 -8.83 10.92
CA VAL A 66 -10.69 -7.64 11.78
C VAL A 66 -11.85 -6.78 11.25
N SER A 67 -11.91 -6.54 9.93
CA SER A 67 -12.98 -5.73 9.34
C SER A 67 -14.37 -6.32 9.60
N ARG A 68 -14.53 -7.65 9.50
CA ARG A 68 -15.80 -8.31 9.81
C ARG A 68 -16.21 -8.13 11.29
N VAL A 69 -15.25 -8.26 12.21
CA VAL A 69 -15.53 -8.02 13.64
C VAL A 69 -15.94 -6.56 13.87
N VAL A 70 -15.27 -5.62 13.20
CA VAL A 70 -15.60 -4.20 13.30
C VAL A 70 -17.01 -3.93 12.76
N THR A 71 -17.36 -4.47 11.60
CA THR A 71 -18.72 -4.31 11.02
C THR A 71 -19.80 -4.89 11.93
N ALA A 72 -19.58 -6.08 12.50
CA ALA A 72 -20.52 -6.68 13.46
C ALA A 72 -20.63 -5.87 14.77
N ALA A 73 -19.52 -5.25 15.22
CA ALA A 73 -19.54 -4.37 16.40
C ALA A 73 -20.28 -3.05 16.11
N GLU A 74 -20.14 -2.48 14.91
CA GLU A 74 -20.89 -1.30 14.47
C GLU A 74 -22.40 -1.59 14.33
N ALA A 75 -22.77 -2.84 14.04
CA ALA A 75 -24.16 -3.30 13.96
C ALA A 75 -24.74 -3.74 15.32
N ALA A 76 -23.99 -3.62 16.43
CA ALA A 76 -24.36 -4.10 17.77
C ALA A 76 -24.64 -5.64 17.83
N GLU A 77 -24.08 -6.41 16.88
CA GLU A 77 -24.24 -7.88 16.83
C GLU A 77 -23.31 -8.60 17.82
N LEU A 78 -22.28 -7.92 18.32
CA LEU A 78 -21.29 -8.47 19.25
C LEU A 78 -21.24 -7.67 20.54
N THR A 79 -21.16 -8.38 21.67
CA THR A 79 -20.81 -7.71 22.93
C THR A 79 -19.36 -7.23 22.92
N PRO A 80 -18.98 -6.22 23.71
CA PRO A 80 -17.58 -5.77 23.79
C PRO A 80 -16.60 -6.89 24.17
N ALA A 81 -17.03 -7.86 25.01
CA ALA A 81 -16.22 -9.02 25.38
C ALA A 81 -16.00 -9.97 24.20
N ASP A 82 -17.07 -10.28 23.46
CA ASP A 82 -17.01 -11.15 22.28
C ASP A 82 -16.20 -10.51 21.15
N ALA A 83 -16.37 -9.21 20.90
CA ALA A 83 -15.61 -8.45 19.93
C ALA A 83 -14.11 -8.48 20.25
N ARG A 84 -13.72 -8.29 21.53
CA ARG A 84 -12.33 -8.38 21.97
C ARG A 84 -11.75 -9.79 21.76
N ALA A 85 -12.51 -10.84 22.11
CA ALA A 85 -12.09 -12.22 21.89
C ALA A 85 -11.96 -12.54 20.40
N ALA A 86 -12.89 -12.08 19.56
CA ALA A 86 -12.84 -12.25 18.12
C ALA A 86 -11.64 -11.51 17.47
N LEU A 87 -11.33 -10.29 17.90
CA LEU A 87 -10.15 -9.54 17.46
C LEU A 87 -8.84 -10.25 17.85
N ALA A 88 -8.77 -10.80 19.08
CA ALA A 88 -7.61 -11.57 19.52
C ALA A 88 -7.41 -12.82 18.65
N ARG A 89 -8.47 -13.56 18.33
CA ARG A 89 -8.43 -14.71 17.41
C ARG A 89 -7.99 -14.31 16.00
N ALA A 90 -8.53 -13.23 15.45
CA ALA A 90 -8.16 -12.71 14.13
C ALA A 90 -6.65 -12.37 14.05
N ARG A 91 -6.10 -11.76 15.09
CA ARG A 91 -4.66 -11.42 15.16
C ARG A 91 -3.76 -12.65 15.35
N ALA A 92 -4.22 -13.66 16.08
CA ALA A 92 -3.48 -14.90 16.33
C ALA A 92 -3.58 -15.92 15.18
N GLN A 93 -4.39 -15.65 14.14
CA GLN A 93 -4.61 -16.56 13.02
C GLN A 93 -3.28 -16.91 12.34
N PRO A 94 -2.94 -18.21 12.18
CA PRO A 94 -1.72 -18.63 11.46
C PRO A 94 -1.83 -18.30 9.97
N PRO A 95 -0.70 -18.08 9.29
CA PRO A 95 -0.73 -17.84 7.85
C PRO A 95 -1.19 -19.09 7.09
N PRO A 96 -2.08 -18.96 6.09
CA PRO A 96 -2.58 -20.09 5.31
C PRO A 96 -1.53 -20.69 4.36
N PHE A 97 -0.48 -19.92 4.05
CA PHE A 97 0.60 -20.35 3.17
C PHE A 97 1.92 -20.51 3.94
N SER A 98 2.72 -21.51 3.55
CA SER A 98 4.06 -21.72 4.09
C SER A 98 4.99 -20.54 3.77
N ALA A 99 6.09 -20.42 4.52
CA ALA A 99 7.09 -19.37 4.26
C ALA A 99 7.66 -19.47 2.83
N THR A 100 7.92 -20.69 2.35
CA THR A 100 8.40 -20.93 0.97
C THR A 100 7.36 -20.46 -0.07
N THR A 101 6.09 -20.83 0.10
CA THR A 101 5.01 -20.41 -0.81
C THR A 101 4.87 -18.89 -0.83
N ARG A 102 4.97 -18.24 0.33
CA ARG A 102 4.92 -16.77 0.43
C ARG A 102 6.13 -16.12 -0.25
N THR A 103 7.34 -16.69 -0.09
CA THR A 103 8.53 -16.23 -0.80
C THR A 103 8.36 -16.30 -2.32
N LEU A 104 7.82 -17.40 -2.85
CA LEU A 104 7.48 -17.53 -4.26
C LEU A 104 6.37 -16.55 -4.68
N GLY A 105 5.40 -16.28 -3.80
CA GLY A 105 4.40 -15.23 -3.99
C GLY A 105 5.03 -13.85 -4.16
N TYR A 106 6.08 -13.55 -3.38
CA TYR A 106 6.78 -12.28 -3.53
C TYR A 106 7.61 -12.21 -4.81
N ALA A 107 8.24 -13.31 -5.22
CA ALA A 107 8.89 -13.41 -6.53
C ALA A 107 7.89 -13.11 -7.66
N LEU A 108 6.69 -13.70 -7.60
CA LEU A 108 5.63 -13.47 -8.58
C LEU A 108 5.13 -12.02 -8.58
N LEU A 109 4.98 -11.41 -7.40
CA LEU A 109 4.65 -10.01 -7.22
C LEU A 109 5.69 -9.10 -7.89
N SER A 110 6.97 -9.35 -7.64
CA SER A 110 8.09 -8.59 -8.23
C SER A 110 8.15 -8.77 -9.75
N THR A 111 7.92 -9.99 -10.24
CA THR A 111 7.77 -10.30 -11.69
C THR A 111 6.68 -9.44 -12.32
N GLY A 112 5.49 -9.47 -11.71
CA GLY A 112 4.34 -8.71 -12.19
C GLY A 112 4.62 -7.21 -12.25
N LEU A 113 5.23 -6.66 -11.19
CA LEU A 113 5.57 -5.25 -11.16
C LEU A 113 6.67 -4.87 -12.16
N ALA A 114 7.67 -5.73 -12.38
CA ALA A 114 8.70 -5.50 -13.38
C ALA A 114 8.09 -5.42 -14.80
N LEU A 115 7.10 -6.26 -15.12
CA LEU A 115 6.33 -6.17 -16.37
C LEU A 115 5.51 -4.88 -16.47
N VAL A 116 4.85 -4.45 -15.39
CA VAL A 116 4.10 -3.18 -15.34
C VAL A 116 5.04 -1.99 -15.57
N LEU A 117 6.26 -2.06 -15.05
CA LEU A 117 7.31 -1.07 -15.25
C LEU A 117 8.00 -1.19 -16.63
N ARG A 118 7.48 -2.04 -17.53
CA ARG A 118 7.99 -2.26 -18.89
C ARG A 118 9.42 -2.78 -18.95
N GLY A 119 9.84 -3.59 -17.97
CA GLY A 119 11.13 -4.28 -17.96
C GLY A 119 11.23 -5.32 -19.08
N GLY A 120 12.47 -5.54 -19.58
CA GLY A 120 12.78 -6.59 -20.53
C GLY A 120 12.72 -8.00 -19.93
N ALA A 121 12.90 -9.05 -20.74
CA ALA A 121 12.85 -10.44 -20.28
C ALA A 121 13.89 -10.73 -19.17
N VAL A 122 15.09 -10.21 -19.33
CA VAL A 122 16.18 -10.35 -18.36
C VAL A 122 15.83 -9.61 -17.07
N ASP A 123 15.26 -8.40 -17.16
CA ASP A 123 14.82 -7.59 -16.01
C ASP A 123 13.78 -8.34 -15.18
N VAL A 124 12.84 -9.00 -15.84
CA VAL A 124 11.77 -9.77 -15.20
C VAL A 124 12.33 -10.96 -14.43
N VAL A 125 13.28 -11.70 -15.01
CA VAL A 125 13.95 -12.83 -14.34
C VAL A 125 14.77 -12.34 -13.13
N VAL A 126 15.53 -11.26 -13.30
CA VAL A 126 16.32 -10.66 -12.22
C VAL A 126 15.41 -10.16 -11.09
N ALA A 127 14.31 -9.47 -11.45
CA ALA A 127 13.32 -9.01 -10.48
C ALA A 127 12.66 -10.16 -9.71
N ALA A 128 12.37 -11.29 -10.37
CA ALA A 128 11.83 -12.49 -9.75
C ALA A 128 12.80 -13.08 -8.70
N GLY A 129 14.06 -13.25 -9.07
CA GLY A 129 15.10 -13.80 -8.19
C GLY A 129 15.38 -12.90 -6.98
N LEU A 130 15.58 -11.60 -7.23
CA LEU A 130 15.79 -10.61 -6.17
C LEU A 130 14.54 -10.45 -5.29
N GLY A 131 13.35 -10.50 -5.90
CA GLY A 131 12.08 -10.52 -5.17
C GLY A 131 11.99 -11.71 -4.22
N ALA A 132 12.34 -12.92 -4.67
CA ALA A 132 12.41 -14.09 -3.78
C ALA A 132 13.34 -13.84 -2.59
N GLY A 133 14.54 -13.29 -2.83
CA GLY A 133 15.49 -12.94 -1.79
C GLY A 133 14.94 -11.92 -0.78
N VAL A 134 14.37 -10.82 -1.26
CA VAL A 134 13.76 -9.77 -0.42
C VAL A 134 12.56 -10.33 0.36
N GLY A 135 11.69 -11.11 -0.29
CA GLY A 135 10.55 -11.76 0.38
C GLY A 135 10.97 -12.70 1.50
N ALA A 136 12.02 -13.51 1.29
CA ALA A 136 12.58 -14.39 2.31
C ALA A 136 13.19 -13.61 3.49
N LEU A 137 13.98 -12.57 3.22
CA LEU A 137 14.56 -11.69 4.23
C LEU A 137 13.49 -10.99 5.06
N GLN A 138 12.41 -10.51 4.42
CA GLN A 138 11.29 -9.87 5.09
C GLN A 138 10.55 -10.84 6.02
N LEU A 139 10.30 -12.08 5.59
CA LEU A 139 9.68 -13.12 6.43
C LEU A 139 10.56 -13.51 7.61
N TRP A 140 11.88 -13.58 7.41
CA TRP A 140 12.83 -13.81 8.48
C TRP A 140 12.83 -12.66 9.50
N ALA A 141 12.85 -11.41 9.02
CA ALA A 141 12.86 -10.23 9.87
C ALA A 141 11.59 -10.07 10.72
N GLN A 142 10.45 -10.60 10.29
CA GLN A 142 9.23 -10.63 11.11
C GLN A 142 9.43 -11.39 12.43
N ARG A 143 10.35 -12.34 12.47
CA ARG A 143 10.71 -13.13 13.67
C ARG A 143 11.92 -12.57 14.42
N SER A 144 12.53 -11.52 13.88
CA SER A 144 13.76 -10.91 14.42
C SER A 144 13.44 -9.70 15.31
N SER A 145 14.47 -9.13 15.94
CA SER A 145 14.36 -7.95 16.79
C SER A 145 13.90 -6.70 16.01
N ALA A 146 13.41 -5.68 16.74
CA ALA A 146 13.01 -4.41 16.14
C ALA A 146 14.16 -3.72 15.39
N ALA A 147 15.40 -3.86 15.88
CA ALA A 147 16.60 -3.31 15.24
C ALA A 147 16.83 -3.90 13.84
N TRP A 148 16.70 -5.21 13.67
CA TRP A 148 16.81 -5.86 12.36
C TRP A 148 15.72 -5.40 11.39
N ARG A 149 14.47 -5.23 11.88
CA ARG A 149 13.37 -4.72 11.06
C ARG A 149 13.61 -3.29 10.57
N ALA A 150 14.27 -2.46 11.39
CA ALA A 150 14.60 -1.08 11.00
C ALA A 150 15.72 -1.01 9.95
N VAL A 151 16.72 -1.90 10.00
CA VAL A 151 17.86 -1.92 9.07
C VAL A 151 17.52 -2.61 7.76
N LEU A 152 16.56 -3.54 7.77
CA LEU A 152 16.23 -4.39 6.62
C LEU A 152 15.96 -3.63 5.31
N PRO A 153 15.20 -2.51 5.27
CA PRO A 153 14.96 -1.77 4.04
C PRO A 153 16.26 -1.28 3.38
N VAL A 154 17.19 -0.76 4.17
CA VAL A 154 18.51 -0.28 3.69
C VAL A 154 19.34 -1.44 3.16
N LEU A 155 19.39 -2.55 3.90
CA LEU A 155 20.13 -3.75 3.51
C LEU A 155 19.56 -4.35 2.21
N CYS A 156 18.26 -4.49 2.09
CA CYS A 156 17.63 -4.98 0.87
C CYS A 156 17.91 -4.04 -0.31
N ALA A 157 17.78 -2.73 -0.12
CA ALA A 157 18.07 -1.73 -1.15
C ALA A 157 19.54 -1.81 -1.62
N PHE A 158 20.48 -1.97 -0.68
CA PHE A 158 21.90 -2.17 -0.97
C PHE A 158 22.13 -3.45 -1.78
N LEU A 159 21.65 -4.60 -1.30
CA LEU A 159 21.84 -5.90 -1.97
C LEU A 159 21.23 -5.93 -3.36
N VAL A 160 20.01 -5.38 -3.52
CA VAL A 160 19.34 -5.28 -4.82
C VAL A 160 20.14 -4.38 -5.75
N ALA A 161 20.59 -3.21 -5.29
CA ALA A 161 21.39 -2.29 -6.11
C ALA A 161 22.72 -2.91 -6.55
N VAL A 162 23.46 -3.54 -5.63
CA VAL A 162 24.71 -4.26 -5.96
C VAL A 162 24.44 -5.31 -7.05
N SER A 163 23.41 -6.15 -6.86
CA SER A 163 23.09 -7.23 -7.78
C SER A 163 22.72 -6.70 -9.18
N VAL A 164 21.79 -5.73 -9.25
CA VAL A 164 21.31 -5.17 -10.53
C VAL A 164 22.45 -4.47 -11.27
N LEU A 165 23.23 -3.63 -10.57
CA LEU A 165 24.28 -2.86 -11.19
C LEU A 165 25.49 -3.73 -11.58
N ALA A 166 25.83 -4.75 -10.81
CA ALA A 166 26.85 -5.72 -11.16
C ALA A 166 26.44 -6.54 -12.40
N LEU A 167 25.20 -7.01 -12.46
CA LEU A 167 24.66 -7.71 -13.64
C LEU A 167 24.63 -6.80 -14.86
N GLY A 168 24.24 -5.53 -14.72
CA GLY A 168 24.23 -4.55 -15.82
C GLY A 168 25.62 -4.21 -16.35
N ARG A 169 26.71 -4.52 -15.61
CA ARG A 169 28.09 -4.46 -16.12
C ARG A 169 28.46 -5.67 -16.99
N LEU A 170 27.86 -6.81 -16.68
CA LEU A 170 28.17 -8.08 -17.36
C LEU A 170 27.28 -8.29 -18.58
N HIS A 171 26.07 -7.70 -18.59
CA HIS A 171 25.05 -7.89 -19.62
C HIS A 171 24.40 -6.55 -19.96
N GLU A 172 24.58 -6.09 -21.21
CA GLU A 172 24.02 -4.81 -21.68
C GLU A 172 22.50 -4.80 -21.76
N ASP A 173 21.87 -5.98 -21.82
CA ASP A 173 20.41 -6.15 -21.88
C ASP A 173 19.71 -5.95 -20.55
N VAL A 174 20.44 -5.79 -19.44
CA VAL A 174 19.86 -5.56 -18.12
C VAL A 174 19.51 -4.09 -17.96
N GLY A 175 18.21 -3.80 -17.89
CA GLY A 175 17.71 -2.49 -17.47
C GLY A 175 17.99 -2.26 -15.99
N VAL A 176 17.92 -1.01 -15.54
CA VAL A 176 18.21 -0.69 -14.13
C VAL A 176 16.91 -0.48 -13.35
N LEU A 177 15.91 0.21 -13.89
CA LEU A 177 14.76 0.69 -13.11
C LEU A 177 13.84 -0.44 -12.65
N ALA A 178 13.39 -1.31 -13.56
CA ALA A 178 12.42 -2.36 -13.23
C ALA A 178 12.98 -3.38 -12.24
N PRO A 179 14.19 -3.98 -12.45
CA PRO A 179 14.75 -4.94 -11.51
C PRO A 179 15.22 -4.31 -10.18
N LEU A 180 15.43 -2.98 -10.14
CA LEU A 180 15.75 -2.26 -8.91
C LEU A 180 14.50 -1.98 -8.07
N VAL A 181 13.43 -1.49 -8.69
CA VAL A 181 12.23 -1.03 -8.01
C VAL A 181 11.29 -2.18 -7.61
N ALA A 182 11.08 -3.14 -8.52
CA ALA A 182 10.09 -4.19 -8.30
C ALA A 182 10.35 -5.06 -7.06
N PRO A 183 11.58 -5.51 -6.75
CA PRO A 183 11.86 -6.25 -5.51
C PRO A 183 11.71 -5.40 -4.25
N LEU A 184 11.85 -4.07 -4.34
CA LEU A 184 11.80 -3.15 -3.21
C LEU A 184 10.40 -2.57 -2.94
N VAL A 185 9.38 -2.97 -3.69
CA VAL A 185 8.03 -2.37 -3.63
C VAL A 185 7.42 -2.39 -2.22
N ILE A 186 7.69 -3.43 -1.43
CA ILE A 186 7.19 -3.54 -0.05
C ILE A 186 7.73 -2.42 0.87
N PHE A 187 8.89 -1.89 0.54
CA PHE A 187 9.53 -0.83 1.31
C PHE A 187 9.23 0.56 0.77
N LEU A 188 8.55 0.68 -0.38
CA LEU A 188 8.20 1.98 -0.92
C LEU A 188 7.09 2.63 -0.08
N PRO A 189 7.32 3.82 0.50
CA PRO A 189 6.37 4.45 1.41
C PRO A 189 5.23 5.17 0.70
N GLY A 190 4.83 4.72 -0.51
CA GLY A 190 3.81 5.38 -1.31
C GLY A 190 2.47 5.51 -0.59
N ALA A 191 1.97 4.42 0.01
CA ALA A 191 0.74 4.43 0.78
C ALA A 191 0.83 5.35 2.02
N LEU A 192 1.98 5.32 2.71
CA LEU A 192 2.23 6.15 3.89
C LEU A 192 2.20 7.64 3.53
N LEU A 193 2.88 8.02 2.46
CA LEU A 193 2.97 9.40 1.99
C LEU A 193 1.63 9.92 1.44
N THR A 194 0.90 9.09 0.69
CA THR A 194 -0.44 9.47 0.20
C THR A 194 -1.43 9.61 1.35
N THR A 195 -1.42 8.68 2.32
CA THR A 195 -2.25 8.80 3.53
C THR A 195 -1.90 10.07 4.30
N ALA A 196 -0.61 10.44 4.39
CA ALA A 196 -0.17 11.69 5.00
C ALA A 196 -0.81 12.91 4.32
N VAL A 197 -0.80 12.96 2.98
CA VAL A 197 -1.43 14.07 2.24
C VAL A 197 -2.94 14.10 2.46
N ILE A 198 -3.62 12.95 2.47
CA ILE A 198 -5.05 12.86 2.78
C ILE A 198 -5.34 13.39 4.20
N GLU A 199 -4.56 12.95 5.20
CA GLU A 199 -4.74 13.37 6.58
C GLU A 199 -4.47 14.87 6.76
N LEU A 200 -3.43 15.43 6.13
CA LEU A 200 -3.18 16.87 6.14
C LEU A 200 -4.32 17.64 5.47
N SER A 201 -4.83 17.17 4.34
CA SER A 201 -5.93 17.82 3.61
C SER A 201 -7.25 17.77 4.38
N THR A 202 -7.42 16.80 5.28
CA THR A 202 -8.62 16.65 6.14
C THR A 202 -8.44 17.22 7.55
N GLY A 203 -7.37 18.01 7.78
CA GLY A 203 -7.12 18.68 9.05
C GLY A 203 -6.47 17.84 10.14
N GLN A 204 -6.07 16.61 9.84
CA GLN A 204 -5.36 15.71 10.78
C GLN A 204 -3.84 16.01 10.78
N MET A 205 -3.48 17.22 11.20
CA MET A 205 -2.13 17.76 11.01
C MET A 205 -1.04 16.93 11.69
N VAL A 206 -1.24 16.49 12.93
CA VAL A 206 -0.23 15.73 13.69
C VAL A 206 0.01 14.36 13.05
N SER A 207 -1.06 13.67 12.67
CA SER A 207 -0.98 12.35 12.04
C SER A 207 -0.37 12.44 10.65
N GLY A 208 -0.83 13.37 9.83
CA GLY A 208 -0.32 13.58 8.48
C GLY A 208 1.15 14.01 8.47
N ALA A 209 1.56 14.93 9.34
CA ALA A 209 2.97 15.35 9.45
C ALA A 209 3.87 14.19 9.91
N GLY A 210 3.44 13.40 10.91
CA GLY A 210 4.19 12.23 11.37
C GLY A 210 4.38 11.17 10.29
N ARG A 211 3.31 10.87 9.52
CA ARG A 211 3.38 9.93 8.38
C ARG A 211 4.26 10.47 7.24
N LEU A 212 4.17 11.77 6.94
CA LEU A 212 5.00 12.42 5.93
C LEU A 212 6.49 12.31 6.30
N ALA A 213 6.84 12.69 7.52
CA ALA A 213 8.22 12.61 8.01
C ALA A 213 8.75 11.17 7.97
N SER A 214 7.95 10.20 8.43
CA SER A 214 8.31 8.77 8.40
C SER A 214 8.50 8.25 6.97
N GLY A 215 7.63 8.63 6.04
CA GLY A 215 7.72 8.21 4.64
C GLY A 215 8.95 8.83 3.94
N LEU A 216 9.23 10.09 4.17
CA LEU A 216 10.43 10.74 3.63
C LEU A 216 11.71 10.11 4.18
N LEU A 217 11.78 9.85 5.49
CA LEU A 217 12.90 9.14 6.08
C LEU A 217 13.12 7.77 5.45
N GLN A 218 12.04 7.02 5.22
CA GLN A 218 12.12 5.71 4.58
C GLN A 218 12.65 5.78 3.14
N LEU A 219 12.26 6.80 2.35
CA LEU A 219 12.83 7.04 1.02
C LEU A 219 14.34 7.34 1.09
N VAL A 220 14.76 8.20 2.03
CA VAL A 220 16.18 8.52 2.23
C VAL A 220 16.97 7.27 2.60
N MET A 221 16.46 6.43 3.51
CA MET A 221 17.11 5.18 3.91
C MET A 221 17.27 4.21 2.73
N LEU A 222 16.22 4.04 1.92
CA LEU A 222 16.30 3.20 0.71
C LEU A 222 17.33 3.76 -0.30
N ALA A 223 17.29 5.07 -0.54
CA ALA A 223 18.21 5.73 -1.45
C ALA A 223 19.67 5.64 -0.99
N LEU A 224 19.93 5.74 0.33
CA LEU A 224 21.27 5.51 0.90
C LEU A 224 21.76 4.09 0.62
N GLY A 225 20.90 3.07 0.76
CA GLY A 225 21.23 1.70 0.41
C GLY A 225 21.60 1.55 -1.06
N ILE A 226 20.80 2.16 -1.96
CA ILE A 226 21.06 2.12 -3.41
C ILE A 226 22.37 2.82 -3.75
N VAL A 227 22.60 4.02 -3.23
CA VAL A 227 23.84 4.79 -3.49
C VAL A 227 25.07 4.08 -2.95
N ALA A 228 24.98 3.47 -1.76
CA ALA A 228 26.08 2.65 -1.21
C ALA A 228 26.39 1.44 -2.13
N GLY A 229 25.36 0.76 -2.63
CA GLY A 229 25.50 -0.33 -3.59
C GLY A 229 26.10 0.13 -4.92
N ALA A 230 25.66 1.25 -5.44
CA ALA A 230 26.18 1.86 -6.66
C ALA A 230 27.66 2.22 -6.53
N ASN A 231 28.05 2.83 -5.42
CA ASN A 231 29.44 3.17 -5.12
C ASN A 231 30.33 1.92 -5.00
N LEU A 232 29.83 0.85 -4.36
CA LEU A 232 30.58 -0.42 -4.25
C LEU A 232 30.85 -1.03 -5.64
N VAL A 233 29.86 -0.97 -6.54
CA VAL A 233 30.03 -1.47 -7.92
C VAL A 233 30.80 -0.47 -8.79
N GLY A 234 30.98 0.80 -8.35
CA GLY A 234 31.67 1.87 -9.11
C GLY A 234 30.87 2.37 -10.29
N ILE A 235 29.52 2.30 -10.23
CA ILE A 235 28.61 2.90 -11.20
C ILE A 235 27.95 4.12 -10.54
N PRO A 236 28.04 5.31 -11.14
CA PRO A 236 27.38 6.48 -10.56
C PRO A 236 25.86 6.29 -10.52
N ALA A 237 25.23 6.60 -9.38
CA ALA A 237 23.76 6.50 -9.21
C ALA A 237 22.97 7.37 -10.23
N ARG A 238 23.61 8.36 -10.85
CA ARG A 238 23.06 9.17 -11.96
C ARG A 238 22.78 8.38 -13.24
N SER A 239 23.31 7.17 -13.38
CA SER A 239 23.12 6.31 -14.55
C SER A 239 21.80 5.52 -14.52
N ILE A 240 20.99 5.68 -13.46
CA ILE A 240 19.68 5.05 -13.33
C ILE A 240 18.71 5.79 -14.26
N ARG A 241 18.47 5.22 -15.44
CA ARG A 241 17.53 5.74 -16.44
C ARG A 241 16.24 4.92 -16.45
N PRO A 242 15.11 5.57 -16.80
CA PRO A 242 13.90 4.81 -17.13
C PRO A 242 14.19 3.84 -18.28
N PRO A 243 13.57 2.65 -18.31
CA PRO A 243 13.76 1.70 -19.40
C PRO A 243 13.32 2.34 -20.74
N ALA A 244 14.03 2.03 -21.80
CA ALA A 244 13.49 2.17 -23.15
C ALA A 244 12.26 1.26 -23.27
N ALA A 245 11.34 1.56 -24.22
CA ALA A 245 10.12 0.77 -24.43
C ALA A 245 10.44 -0.73 -24.38
N GLY A 246 9.77 -1.45 -23.47
CA GLY A 246 10.12 -2.84 -23.14
C GLY A 246 10.00 -3.77 -24.34
N PRO A 247 10.97 -4.66 -24.56
CA PRO A 247 10.98 -5.59 -25.69
C PRO A 247 9.87 -6.66 -25.66
N LEU A 248 9.12 -6.80 -24.56
CA LEU A 248 8.06 -7.78 -24.39
C LEU A 248 6.69 -7.34 -24.95
N GLY A 249 6.63 -6.17 -25.60
CA GLY A 249 5.41 -5.65 -26.24
C GLY A 249 4.40 -5.01 -25.29
N ASP A 250 3.36 -4.40 -25.87
CA ASP A 250 2.37 -3.61 -25.13
C ASP A 250 1.41 -4.45 -24.27
N PHE A 251 1.35 -5.76 -24.48
CA PHE A 251 0.50 -6.66 -23.70
C PHE A 251 1.16 -7.11 -22.37
N ALA A 252 2.48 -7.08 -22.29
CA ALA A 252 3.23 -7.53 -21.13
C ALA A 252 2.82 -6.87 -19.81
N PRO A 253 2.59 -5.54 -19.72
CA PRO A 253 2.13 -4.90 -18.49
C PRO A 253 0.76 -5.42 -18.00
N TRP A 254 -0.16 -5.76 -18.92
CA TRP A 254 -1.46 -6.34 -18.55
C TRP A 254 -1.32 -7.71 -17.90
N VAL A 255 -0.44 -8.57 -18.44
CA VAL A 255 -0.08 -9.84 -17.79
C VAL A 255 0.59 -9.55 -16.44
N GLY A 256 1.42 -8.52 -16.37
CA GLY A 256 2.06 -8.05 -15.14
C GLY A 256 1.07 -7.74 -14.03
N VAL A 257 -0.05 -7.08 -14.34
CA VAL A 257 -1.12 -6.78 -13.38
C VAL A 257 -1.71 -8.06 -12.78
N ALA A 258 -1.97 -9.10 -13.59
CA ALA A 258 -2.48 -10.37 -13.10
C ALA A 258 -1.48 -11.10 -12.20
N LEU A 259 -0.19 -11.16 -12.61
CA LEU A 259 0.88 -11.78 -11.83
C LEU A 259 1.12 -11.04 -10.52
N PHE A 260 1.10 -9.71 -10.53
CA PHE A 260 1.18 -8.88 -9.34
C PHE A 260 0.05 -9.21 -8.37
N GLY A 261 -1.20 -9.24 -8.84
CA GLY A 261 -2.36 -9.58 -8.03
C GLY A 261 -2.29 -10.98 -7.42
N ALA A 262 -1.87 -11.98 -8.20
CA ALA A 262 -1.66 -13.35 -7.71
C ALA A 262 -0.52 -13.41 -6.66
N GLY A 263 0.58 -12.68 -6.89
CA GLY A 263 1.69 -12.56 -5.95
C GLY A 263 1.26 -11.90 -4.63
N VAL A 264 0.47 -10.83 -4.70
CA VAL A 264 -0.12 -10.16 -3.52
C VAL A 264 -0.98 -11.14 -2.72
N LEU A 265 -1.86 -11.89 -3.38
CA LEU A 265 -2.71 -12.88 -2.70
C LEU A 265 -1.87 -13.86 -1.89
N VAL A 266 -0.85 -14.42 -2.51
CA VAL A 266 -0.02 -15.45 -1.85
C VAL A 266 0.86 -14.86 -0.75
N TYR A 267 1.57 -13.76 -1.04
CA TYR A 267 2.52 -13.18 -0.08
C TYR A 267 1.83 -12.58 1.14
N TYR A 268 0.77 -11.79 0.92
CA TYR A 268 0.00 -11.15 2.00
C TYR A 268 -1.13 -12.01 2.52
N CYS A 269 -1.23 -13.27 2.05
CA CYS A 269 -2.21 -14.24 2.53
C CYS A 269 -3.66 -13.78 2.37
N ALA A 270 -4.02 -13.13 1.25
CA ALA A 270 -5.41 -12.80 1.00
C ALA A 270 -6.21 -14.10 0.77
N ARG A 271 -7.52 -14.05 1.05
CA ARG A 271 -8.40 -15.22 0.85
C ARG A 271 -8.52 -15.54 -0.64
N ALA A 272 -8.39 -16.82 -1.02
CA ALA A 272 -8.48 -17.24 -2.40
C ALA A 272 -9.79 -16.81 -3.10
N SER A 273 -10.90 -16.78 -2.36
CA SER A 273 -12.20 -16.32 -2.88
C SER A 273 -12.22 -14.84 -3.27
N THR A 274 -11.25 -14.03 -2.81
CA THR A 274 -11.21 -12.58 -3.09
C THR A 274 -10.34 -12.23 -4.29
N ILE A 275 -9.64 -13.21 -4.90
CA ILE A 275 -8.69 -12.96 -5.99
C ILE A 275 -9.33 -12.26 -7.18
N GLY A 276 -10.53 -12.69 -7.59
CA GLY A 276 -11.24 -12.10 -8.72
C GLY A 276 -11.55 -10.61 -8.50
N TRP A 277 -11.93 -10.25 -7.26
CA TRP A 277 -12.19 -8.87 -6.89
C TRP A 277 -10.92 -8.01 -6.82
N ILE A 278 -9.84 -8.57 -6.27
CA ILE A 278 -8.53 -7.89 -6.21
C ILE A 278 -8.05 -7.63 -7.65
N ILE A 279 -8.06 -8.64 -8.52
CA ILE A 279 -7.64 -8.51 -9.91
C ILE A 279 -8.53 -7.51 -10.66
N LEU A 280 -9.84 -7.52 -10.45
CA LEU A 280 -10.74 -6.54 -11.05
C LEU A 280 -10.33 -5.10 -10.69
N VAL A 281 -10.12 -4.82 -9.40
CA VAL A 281 -9.74 -3.47 -8.94
C VAL A 281 -8.36 -3.07 -9.46
N LEU A 282 -7.41 -4.01 -9.54
CA LEU A 282 -6.09 -3.80 -10.14
C LEU A 282 -6.20 -3.41 -11.62
N TYR A 283 -6.97 -4.13 -12.42
CA TYR A 283 -7.16 -3.82 -13.84
C TYR A 283 -7.89 -2.50 -14.04
N VAL A 284 -8.87 -2.19 -13.21
CA VAL A 284 -9.57 -0.90 -13.24
C VAL A 284 -8.60 0.24 -12.92
N ALA A 285 -7.77 0.11 -11.87
CA ALA A 285 -6.77 1.10 -11.52
C ALA A 285 -5.77 1.33 -12.65
N TYR A 286 -5.23 0.24 -13.20
CA TYR A 286 -4.23 0.30 -14.26
C TYR A 286 -4.81 0.84 -15.57
N GLY A 287 -5.98 0.36 -15.99
CA GLY A 287 -6.66 0.84 -17.20
C GLY A 287 -7.03 2.32 -17.11
N ALA A 288 -7.56 2.76 -15.97
CA ALA A 288 -7.84 4.18 -15.73
C ALA A 288 -6.55 5.03 -15.73
N GLN A 289 -5.44 4.50 -15.17
CA GLN A 289 -4.14 5.17 -15.20
C GLN A 289 -3.63 5.34 -16.63
N ILE A 290 -3.76 4.32 -17.50
CA ILE A 290 -3.38 4.43 -18.92
C ILE A 290 -4.24 5.48 -19.63
N ILE A 291 -5.56 5.41 -19.49
CA ILE A 291 -6.48 6.38 -20.09
C ILE A 291 -6.17 7.80 -19.60
N GLY A 292 -5.99 7.98 -18.31
CA GLY A 292 -5.59 9.26 -17.72
C GLY A 292 -4.27 9.78 -18.28
N GLY A 293 -3.31 8.91 -18.52
CA GLY A 293 -2.03 9.25 -19.14
C GLY A 293 -2.16 9.73 -20.58
N LEU A 294 -3.06 9.12 -21.35
CA LEU A 294 -3.34 9.52 -22.74
C LEU A 294 -4.10 10.84 -22.83
N VAL A 295 -5.00 11.13 -21.90
CA VAL A 295 -5.89 12.31 -21.95
C VAL A 295 -5.28 13.52 -21.25
N LEU A 296 -4.66 13.34 -20.08
CA LEU A 296 -4.17 14.43 -19.21
C LEU A 296 -2.66 14.44 -19.04
N GLY A 297 -1.95 13.50 -19.66
CA GLY A 297 -0.52 13.37 -19.55
C GLY A 297 -0.04 12.55 -18.33
N PRO A 298 1.26 12.24 -18.28
CA PRO A 298 1.83 11.26 -17.37
C PRO A 298 1.71 11.65 -15.88
N ILE A 299 1.71 12.93 -15.55
CA ILE A 299 1.63 13.43 -14.16
C ILE A 299 0.26 13.13 -13.52
N LEU A 300 -0.82 13.28 -14.29
CA LEU A 300 -2.19 13.07 -13.81
C LEU A 300 -2.70 11.64 -14.06
N SER A 301 -1.91 10.77 -14.68
CA SER A 301 -2.28 9.37 -14.93
C SER A 301 -2.68 8.63 -13.65
N ALA A 302 -1.87 8.75 -12.61
CA ALA A 302 -2.11 8.10 -11.33
C ALA A 302 -3.31 8.70 -10.56
N PHE A 303 -3.62 9.99 -10.74
CA PHE A 303 -4.86 10.60 -10.24
C PHE A 303 -6.09 9.87 -10.79
N PHE A 304 -6.14 9.63 -12.12
CA PHE A 304 -7.25 8.90 -12.74
C PHE A 304 -7.36 7.46 -12.25
N GLY A 305 -6.22 6.77 -12.12
CA GLY A 305 -6.18 5.44 -11.53
C GLY A 305 -6.81 5.41 -10.14
N ALA A 306 -6.42 6.35 -9.27
CA ALA A 306 -6.92 6.49 -7.92
C ALA A 306 -8.41 6.89 -7.86
N LEU A 307 -8.82 7.82 -8.73
CA LEU A 307 -10.19 8.32 -8.84
C LEU A 307 -11.19 7.20 -9.17
N VAL A 308 -10.83 6.33 -10.12
CA VAL A 308 -11.74 5.28 -10.60
C VAL A 308 -11.68 4.04 -9.73
N MET A 309 -10.49 3.66 -9.22
CA MET A 309 -10.38 2.46 -8.37
C MET A 309 -11.10 2.61 -7.03
N SER A 310 -11.15 3.83 -6.45
CA SER A 310 -11.70 4.04 -5.11
C SER A 310 -13.20 3.75 -5.01
N PRO A 311 -14.08 4.26 -5.90
CA PRO A 311 -15.49 3.91 -5.90
C PRO A 311 -15.73 2.44 -6.26
N VAL A 312 -14.90 1.85 -7.14
CA VAL A 312 -15.00 0.42 -7.48
C VAL A 312 -14.65 -0.45 -6.26
N ALA A 313 -13.57 -0.16 -5.54
CA ALA A 313 -13.23 -0.87 -4.30
C ALA A 313 -14.32 -0.72 -3.23
N SER A 314 -14.94 0.47 -3.11
CA SER A 314 -16.08 0.71 -2.22
C SER A 314 -17.29 -0.14 -2.63
N TYR A 315 -17.60 -0.23 -3.91
CA TYR A 315 -18.70 -1.04 -4.45
C TYR A 315 -18.45 -2.55 -4.24
N VAL A 316 -17.22 -3.00 -4.47
CA VAL A 316 -16.82 -4.40 -4.22
C VAL A 316 -17.02 -4.79 -2.76
N ALA A 317 -16.73 -3.89 -1.83
CA ALA A 317 -16.90 -4.13 -0.39
C ALA A 317 -18.37 -4.32 0.05
N LEU A 318 -19.34 -3.87 -0.79
CA LEU A 318 -20.78 -4.11 -0.54
C LEU A 318 -21.26 -5.49 -1.02
N ARG A 319 -20.47 -6.21 -1.80
CA ARG A 319 -20.88 -7.51 -2.31
C ARG A 319 -20.71 -8.59 -1.25
N PRO A 320 -21.64 -9.56 -1.14
CA PRO A 320 -21.54 -10.64 -0.16
C PRO A 320 -20.25 -11.47 -0.28
N SER A 321 -19.72 -11.60 -1.50
CA SER A 321 -18.44 -12.27 -1.79
C SER A 321 -17.25 -11.32 -1.84
N GLY A 322 -17.48 -10.01 -1.75
CA GLY A 322 -16.43 -8.99 -1.84
C GLY A 322 -15.60 -8.91 -0.57
N PRO A 323 -14.29 -8.65 -0.70
CA PRO A 323 -13.46 -8.36 0.45
C PRO A 323 -13.74 -6.96 0.99
N PRO A 324 -13.37 -6.69 2.26
CA PRO A 324 -13.32 -5.32 2.78
C PRO A 324 -12.51 -4.41 1.86
N MET A 325 -12.90 -3.15 1.80
CA MET A 325 -12.32 -2.17 0.87
C MET A 325 -10.78 -2.19 0.89
N GLN A 326 -10.15 -2.22 2.06
CA GLN A 326 -8.69 -2.18 2.20
C GLN A 326 -7.99 -3.37 1.53
N VAL A 327 -8.63 -4.53 1.49
CA VAL A 327 -8.04 -5.76 0.91
C VAL A 327 -7.90 -5.67 -0.61
N SER A 328 -8.80 -4.99 -1.29
CA SER A 328 -8.72 -4.74 -2.74
C SER A 328 -8.05 -3.41 -3.08
N PHE A 329 -8.24 -2.39 -2.24
CA PHE A 329 -7.69 -1.05 -2.44
C PHE A 329 -6.16 -1.00 -2.31
N LEU A 330 -5.60 -1.57 -1.22
CA LEU A 330 -4.16 -1.49 -0.96
C LEU A 330 -3.30 -2.07 -2.09
N PRO A 331 -3.59 -3.27 -2.65
CA PRO A 331 -2.84 -3.78 -3.79
C PRO A 331 -2.93 -2.88 -5.02
N ALA A 332 -4.13 -2.37 -5.34
CA ALA A 332 -4.31 -1.47 -6.47
C ALA A 332 -3.56 -0.14 -6.27
N PHE A 333 -3.55 0.35 -5.05
CA PHE A 333 -2.77 1.53 -4.68
C PHE A 333 -1.26 1.30 -4.86
N TRP A 334 -0.72 0.14 -4.46
CA TRP A 334 0.69 -0.19 -4.68
C TRP A 334 1.04 -0.28 -6.16
N LEU A 335 0.10 -0.72 -7.00
CA LEU A 335 0.29 -0.79 -8.44
C LEU A 335 0.46 0.59 -9.11
N LEU A 336 -0.13 1.66 -8.55
CA LEU A 336 0.07 3.04 -9.04
C LEU A 336 1.51 3.54 -8.83
N VAL A 337 2.30 2.85 -8.02
CA VAL A 337 3.74 3.02 -7.76
C VAL A 337 4.18 4.46 -7.47
N PRO A 338 3.47 5.24 -6.64
CA PRO A 338 3.85 6.63 -6.38
C PRO A 338 5.23 6.76 -5.70
N GLY A 339 5.63 5.74 -4.95
CA GLY A 339 6.92 5.71 -4.25
C GLY A 339 8.13 5.50 -5.15
N ALA A 340 7.97 4.93 -6.35
CA ALA A 340 9.10 4.68 -7.25
C ALA A 340 9.73 5.98 -7.76
N LEU A 341 8.92 6.96 -8.15
CA LEU A 341 9.40 8.28 -8.57
C LEU A 341 10.16 8.98 -7.44
N GLY A 342 9.67 8.85 -6.19
CA GLY A 342 10.35 9.38 -5.02
C GLY A 342 11.69 8.70 -4.77
N LEU A 343 11.77 7.38 -4.89
CA LEU A 343 13.00 6.63 -4.73
C LEU A 343 14.04 7.05 -5.77
N VAL A 344 13.64 7.15 -7.03
CA VAL A 344 14.50 7.62 -8.12
C VAL A 344 14.99 9.04 -7.85
N GLY A 345 14.09 9.97 -7.51
CA GLY A 345 14.44 11.37 -7.25
C GLY A 345 15.41 11.52 -6.08
N VAL A 346 15.17 10.86 -4.95
CA VAL A 346 16.08 10.92 -3.79
C VAL A 346 17.42 10.24 -4.09
N THR A 347 17.42 9.14 -4.84
CA THR A 347 18.67 8.46 -5.24
C THR A 347 19.52 9.34 -6.16
N GLN A 348 18.89 10.04 -7.13
CA GLN A 348 19.57 10.98 -8.01
C GLN A 348 20.13 12.18 -7.22
N LEU A 349 19.37 12.69 -6.24
CA LEU A 349 19.83 13.79 -5.38
C LEU A 349 21.08 13.42 -4.58
N LEU A 350 21.08 12.23 -3.96
CA LEU A 350 22.23 11.72 -3.20
C LEU A 350 23.42 11.36 -4.13
N GLY A 351 23.15 11.00 -5.39
CA GLY A 351 24.15 10.76 -6.43
C GLY A 351 24.72 12.02 -7.10
N ALA A 352 24.45 13.22 -6.56
CA ALA A 352 24.93 14.52 -7.02
C ALA A 352 24.39 14.98 -8.41
N ASN A 353 23.28 14.43 -8.90
CA ASN A 353 22.59 14.94 -10.09
C ASN A 353 21.43 15.87 -9.68
N ARG A 354 21.74 17.15 -9.41
CA ARG A 354 20.79 18.12 -8.85
C ARG A 354 19.63 18.49 -9.80
N ALA A 355 19.89 18.63 -11.08
CA ALA A 355 18.85 19.09 -12.02
C ALA A 355 17.73 18.04 -12.19
N ASP A 356 18.08 16.79 -12.46
CA ASP A 356 17.11 15.72 -12.65
C ASP A 356 16.42 15.31 -11.33
N SER A 357 17.11 15.47 -10.20
CA SER A 357 16.54 15.13 -8.88
C SER A 357 15.42 16.07 -8.47
N VAL A 358 15.55 17.38 -8.69
CA VAL A 358 14.49 18.35 -8.38
C VAL A 358 13.25 18.05 -9.23
N ALA A 359 13.40 17.81 -10.53
CA ALA A 359 12.29 17.46 -11.41
C ALA A 359 11.60 16.16 -10.97
N SER A 360 12.36 15.13 -10.58
CA SER A 360 11.82 13.86 -10.09
C SER A 360 11.10 14.01 -8.74
N LEU A 361 11.61 14.82 -7.82
CA LEU A 361 10.97 15.10 -6.54
C LEU A 361 9.68 15.93 -6.69
N VAL A 362 9.67 16.91 -7.57
CA VAL A 362 8.47 17.68 -7.93
C VAL A 362 7.43 16.76 -8.56
N SER A 363 7.83 15.91 -9.50
CA SER A 363 6.95 14.93 -10.13
C SER A 363 6.38 13.92 -9.11
N MET A 364 7.18 13.47 -8.15
CA MET A 364 6.72 12.65 -7.03
C MET A 364 5.65 13.39 -6.21
N GLY A 365 5.96 14.61 -5.79
CA GLY A 365 5.04 15.41 -4.96
C GLY A 365 3.71 15.66 -5.67
N THR A 366 3.74 16.08 -6.94
CA THR A 366 2.53 16.30 -7.75
C THR A 366 1.74 15.01 -7.98
N THR A 367 2.41 13.89 -8.24
CA THR A 367 1.75 12.58 -8.37
C THR A 367 1.08 12.14 -7.06
N MET A 368 1.75 12.30 -5.91
CA MET A 368 1.17 11.97 -4.60
C MET A 368 -0.05 12.83 -4.26
N ILE A 369 0.03 14.14 -4.50
CA ILE A 369 -1.10 15.05 -4.35
C ILE A 369 -2.24 14.61 -5.30
N GLY A 370 -1.93 14.34 -6.57
CA GLY A 370 -2.90 13.85 -7.55
C GLY A 370 -3.60 12.58 -7.06
N ILE A 371 -2.84 11.54 -6.66
CA ILE A 371 -3.41 10.28 -6.13
C ILE A 371 -4.29 10.56 -4.92
N SER A 372 -3.84 11.42 -3.99
CA SER A 372 -4.61 11.75 -2.78
C SER A 372 -5.94 12.39 -3.11
N PHE A 373 -5.98 13.35 -4.02
CA PHE A 373 -7.21 13.96 -4.51
C PHE A 373 -8.08 12.94 -5.27
N GLY A 374 -7.48 12.09 -6.11
CA GLY A 374 -8.18 11.00 -6.78
C GLY A 374 -8.87 10.06 -5.80
N VAL A 375 -8.18 9.66 -4.73
CA VAL A 375 -8.76 8.85 -3.65
C VAL A 375 -9.88 9.59 -2.94
N LEU A 376 -9.68 10.84 -2.53
CA LEU A 376 -10.68 11.62 -1.80
C LEU A 376 -11.97 11.81 -2.63
N ILE A 377 -11.84 12.23 -3.88
CA ILE A 377 -12.99 12.41 -4.78
C ILE A 377 -13.64 11.05 -5.07
N GLY A 378 -12.83 10.02 -5.36
CA GLY A 378 -13.32 8.66 -5.61
C GLY A 378 -14.08 8.07 -4.42
N LEU A 379 -13.62 8.28 -3.19
CA LEU A 379 -14.33 7.86 -1.98
C LEU A 379 -15.64 8.64 -1.79
N ALA A 380 -15.66 9.95 -2.05
CA ALA A 380 -16.88 10.76 -2.00
C ALA A 380 -17.92 10.27 -3.02
N LEU A 381 -17.49 9.96 -4.25
CA LEU A 381 -18.35 9.35 -5.27
C LEU A 381 -18.81 7.95 -4.84
N GLY A 382 -17.93 7.13 -4.29
CA GLY A 382 -18.23 5.79 -3.78
C GLY A 382 -19.30 5.83 -2.70
N THR A 383 -19.20 6.72 -1.71
CA THR A 383 -20.20 6.86 -0.64
C THR A 383 -21.58 7.31 -1.18
N THR A 384 -21.59 8.16 -2.19
CA THR A 384 -22.83 8.61 -2.85
C THR A 384 -23.50 7.46 -3.60
N LEU A 385 -22.71 6.68 -4.37
CA LEU A 385 -23.19 5.49 -5.07
C LEU A 385 -23.73 4.43 -4.10
N VAL A 386 -23.02 4.19 -2.99
CA VAL A 386 -23.44 3.26 -1.93
C VAL A 386 -24.78 3.67 -1.33
N ARG A 387 -24.99 4.97 -1.05
CA ARG A 387 -26.26 5.47 -0.52
C ARG A 387 -27.40 5.30 -1.53
N GLN A 388 -27.16 5.53 -2.82
CA GLN A 388 -28.18 5.37 -3.86
C GLN A 388 -28.55 3.91 -4.13
N LEU A 389 -27.57 3.00 -4.09
CA LEU A 389 -27.80 1.57 -4.33
C LEU A 389 -28.31 0.82 -3.09
N GLY A 390 -28.03 1.34 -1.88
CA GLY A 390 -28.46 0.77 -0.61
C GLY A 390 -29.85 1.23 -0.15
N GLN A 391 -30.48 2.21 -0.81
CA GLN A 391 -31.88 2.56 -0.53
C GLN A 391 -32.79 1.50 -1.14
N PRO A 392 -33.70 0.86 -0.34
CA PRO A 392 -34.75 0.04 -0.92
C PRO A 392 -35.52 0.91 -1.92
N ARG A 393 -35.65 0.45 -3.18
CA ARG A 393 -36.50 1.10 -4.17
C ARG A 393 -37.87 1.25 -3.54
N PRO A 394 -38.49 2.47 -3.54
CA PRO A 394 -39.86 2.59 -3.14
C PRO A 394 -40.68 1.64 -4.00
N ILE A 395 -41.37 0.69 -3.36
CA ILE A 395 -42.34 -0.18 -4.02
C ILE A 395 -43.32 0.80 -4.64
N ALA A 396 -43.33 0.88 -5.97
CA ALA A 396 -44.34 1.62 -6.69
C ALA A 396 -45.69 1.03 -6.23
N ALA A 397 -46.41 1.81 -5.45
CA ALA A 397 -47.80 1.51 -5.12
C ALA A 397 -48.58 1.56 -6.45
N GLY A 398 -48.91 0.35 -6.98
CA GLY A 398 -49.84 0.16 -8.07
C GLY A 398 -51.25 0.28 -7.58
#